data_bde4ff52c61a9563b4cc34a67c9ac9b3
#
_entry.id   bde4ff52c61a9563b4cc34a67c9ac9b3
#
_cell.length_a   1.000
_cell.length_b   1.000
_cell.length_c   1.000
_cell.angle_alpha   90.00
_cell.angle_beta   90.00
_cell.angle_gamma   90.00
#
_symmetry.space_group_name_H-M   'P 1'
#
loop_
_entity.id
_entity.type
_entity.pdbx_description
1 polymer ?
#
loop_
_entity_poly.entity_id
_entity_poly.type
_entity_poly.pdbx_seq_one_letter_code
_entity_poly.pdbx_strand_id
1 'polypeptide(L)'
;MPIFCSCHDNNRFEWKVAQKHMEVSLNKESDSLYVIHLDTDRPSHSTWKLPYPVYQFDYGDITGNGVPEIIVGVIKPTRFDPKPDKRLFIYRIADEAYIRPLWLGSRVAQPLEDFRIIREETPTRIRTLERERSGNFLVAEYIWRGFGLDFKRYLKREVKKQEAIHILKH
;
A
#
# COMPACT_ATOMS: atom_id res chain seq x y z
N MET A 1 -1.20 23.93 0.19
CA MET A 1 -0.71 22.85 1.06
C MET A 1 -1.89 21.98 1.42
N PRO A 2 -1.89 20.68 1.15
CA PRO A 2 -2.91 19.78 1.67
C PRO A 2 -2.73 19.62 3.18
N ILE A 3 -3.78 19.85 3.93
CA ILE A 3 -3.79 19.65 5.38
C ILE A 3 -4.15 18.16 5.61
N PHE A 4 -3.16 17.35 5.99
CA PHE A 4 -3.40 16.01 6.45
C PHE A 4 -3.93 16.06 7.88
N CYS A 5 -5.20 15.75 8.06
CA CYS A 5 -5.76 15.53 9.39
C CYS A 5 -5.53 14.07 9.76
N SER A 6 -4.58 13.83 10.66
CA SER A 6 -4.22 12.50 11.14
C SER A 6 -5.21 12.04 12.21
N CYS A 7 -6.22 11.29 11.80
CA CYS A 7 -6.88 10.36 12.72
C CYS A 7 -6.28 8.99 12.49
N HIS A 8 -5.53 8.49 13.46
CA HIS A 8 -4.90 7.16 13.43
C HIS A 8 -5.93 6.07 13.73
N ASP A 9 -6.84 5.86 12.81
CA ASP A 9 -7.50 4.57 12.69
C ASP A 9 -6.75 3.81 11.58
N ASN A 10 -6.11 2.68 11.90
CA ASN A 10 -5.22 1.94 11.00
C ASN A 10 -5.90 1.50 9.68
N ASN A 11 -7.22 1.67 9.57
CA ASN A 11 -8.03 1.24 8.44
C ASN A 11 -8.79 2.38 7.75
N ARG A 12 -8.41 3.63 7.98
CA ARG A 12 -9.11 4.80 7.43
C ARG A 12 -8.15 5.96 7.21
N PHE A 13 -8.36 6.71 6.13
CA PHE A 13 -7.74 8.01 5.93
C PHE A 13 -8.69 8.98 5.25
N GLU A 14 -8.49 10.25 5.52
CA GLU A 14 -9.20 11.36 4.92
C GLU A 14 -8.25 12.22 4.11
N TRP A 15 -8.76 12.77 3.02
CA TRP A 15 -8.00 13.66 2.17
C TRP A 15 -8.88 14.82 1.71
N LYS A 16 -8.33 16.04 1.80
CA LYS A 16 -9.02 17.29 1.42
C LYS A 16 -8.20 18.04 0.39
N VAL A 17 -8.82 18.37 -0.73
CA VAL A 17 -8.26 19.29 -1.72
C VAL A 17 -9.30 20.36 -2.05
N ALA A 18 -8.92 21.62 -1.87
CA ALA A 18 -9.81 22.74 -1.97
C ALA A 18 -11.05 22.57 -1.07
N GLN A 19 -12.25 22.53 -1.64
CA GLN A 19 -13.51 22.32 -0.90
C GLN A 19 -14.02 20.88 -0.96
N LYS A 20 -13.25 19.96 -1.57
CA LYS A 20 -13.65 18.55 -1.71
C LYS A 20 -13.07 17.72 -0.59
N HIS A 21 -13.91 16.87 -0.02
CA HIS A 21 -13.55 15.91 1.01
C HIS A 21 -13.71 14.50 0.48
N MET A 22 -12.70 13.67 0.71
CA MET A 22 -12.74 12.24 0.42
C MET A 22 -12.29 11.44 1.64
N GLU A 23 -12.98 10.35 1.88
CA GLU A 23 -12.66 9.42 2.93
C GLU A 23 -12.52 8.02 2.34
N VAL A 24 -11.48 7.33 2.71
CA VAL A 24 -11.26 5.93 2.35
C VAL A 24 -11.19 5.10 3.61
N SER A 25 -11.95 4.02 3.65
CA SER A 25 -11.94 3.05 4.75
C SER A 25 -11.85 1.62 4.24
N LEU A 26 -11.25 0.76 5.05
CA LEU A 26 -11.17 -0.68 4.83
C LEU A 26 -12.01 -1.40 5.88
N ASN A 27 -13.05 -2.09 5.46
CA ASN A 27 -13.94 -2.85 6.33
C ASN A 27 -13.69 -4.35 6.17
N LYS A 28 -13.57 -5.04 7.30
CA LYS A 28 -13.47 -6.49 7.35
C LYS A 28 -14.87 -7.10 7.43
N GLU A 29 -15.28 -7.81 6.38
CA GLU A 29 -16.56 -8.55 6.35
C GLU A 29 -16.38 -9.98 6.87
N SER A 30 -15.24 -10.61 6.60
CA SER A 30 -14.83 -11.91 7.11
C SER A 30 -13.30 -12.06 7.07
N ASP A 31 -12.76 -13.19 7.50
CA ASP A 31 -11.30 -13.43 7.44
C ASP A 31 -10.76 -13.48 6.01
N SER A 32 -11.60 -13.72 5.02
CA SER A 32 -11.24 -13.81 3.61
C SER A 32 -11.95 -12.79 2.71
N LEU A 33 -12.69 -11.83 3.29
CA LEU A 33 -13.36 -10.79 2.54
C LEU A 33 -13.23 -9.44 3.24
N TYR A 34 -12.63 -8.50 2.54
CA TYR A 34 -12.51 -7.11 2.93
C TYR A 34 -13.09 -6.21 1.84
N VAL A 35 -13.55 -5.04 2.21
CA VAL A 35 -14.11 -4.05 1.27
C VAL A 35 -13.49 -2.70 1.52
N ILE A 36 -12.91 -2.12 0.47
CA ILE A 36 -12.49 -0.73 0.47
C ILE A 36 -13.71 0.12 0.11
N HIS A 37 -14.00 1.13 0.92
CA HIS A 37 -15.04 2.13 0.65
C HIS A 37 -14.39 3.47 0.36
N LEU A 38 -14.92 4.16 -0.63
CA LEU A 38 -14.59 5.55 -0.93
C LEU A 38 -15.88 6.38 -0.82
N ASP A 39 -15.89 7.26 0.15
CA ASP A 39 -16.91 8.27 0.35
C ASP A 39 -16.41 9.63 -0.12
N THR A 40 -17.23 10.35 -0.87
CA THR A 40 -16.93 11.68 -1.42
C THR A 40 -18.12 12.58 -1.23
N ASP A 41 -17.93 13.89 -1.46
CA ASP A 41 -19.05 14.87 -1.48
C ASP A 41 -20.04 14.62 -2.64
N ARG A 42 -19.78 13.65 -3.49
CA ARG A 42 -20.70 13.21 -4.55
C ARG A 42 -21.69 12.17 -4.01
N PRO A 43 -22.91 12.10 -4.56
CA PRO A 43 -23.92 11.14 -4.11
C PRO A 43 -23.59 9.66 -4.42
N SER A 44 -22.51 9.38 -5.14
CA SER A 44 -22.08 8.03 -5.49
C SER A 44 -20.97 7.53 -4.55
N HIS A 45 -21.18 6.37 -3.96
CA HIS A 45 -20.16 5.65 -3.20
C HIS A 45 -19.47 4.64 -4.10
N SER A 46 -18.15 4.54 -4.01
CA SER A 46 -17.38 3.52 -4.70
C SER A 46 -16.87 2.49 -3.70
N THR A 47 -16.99 1.24 -4.05
CA THR A 47 -16.46 0.12 -3.26
C THR A 47 -15.60 -0.79 -4.09
N TRP A 48 -14.61 -1.43 -3.44
CA TRP A 48 -13.78 -2.45 -4.06
C TRP A 48 -13.64 -3.65 -3.15
N LYS A 49 -14.04 -4.83 -3.61
CA LYS A 49 -13.97 -6.08 -2.84
C LYS A 49 -12.60 -6.72 -2.98
N LEU A 50 -12.05 -7.15 -1.85
CA LEU A 50 -10.82 -7.91 -1.72
C LEU A 50 -11.16 -9.31 -1.19
N PRO A 51 -11.36 -10.32 -2.06
CA PRO A 51 -11.77 -11.67 -1.65
C PRO A 51 -10.58 -12.51 -1.15
N TYR A 52 -9.78 -11.94 -0.24
CA TYR A 52 -8.61 -12.57 0.40
C TYR A 52 -8.23 -11.84 1.68
N PRO A 53 -7.44 -12.48 2.57
CA PRO A 53 -6.98 -11.82 3.79
C PRO A 53 -6.16 -10.57 3.50
N VAL A 54 -6.40 -9.52 4.28
CA VAL A 54 -5.61 -8.29 4.28
C VAL A 54 -4.82 -8.22 5.58
N TYR A 55 -3.50 -8.00 5.49
CA TYR A 55 -2.64 -7.88 6.66
C TYR A 55 -2.20 -6.44 6.94
N GLN A 56 -2.32 -5.54 5.95
CA GLN A 56 -1.95 -4.14 6.11
C GLN A 56 -2.73 -3.25 5.17
N PHE A 57 -3.04 -2.05 5.63
CA PHE A 57 -3.65 -0.97 4.87
C PHE A 57 -2.86 0.31 5.10
N ASP A 58 -2.52 1.01 4.03
CA ASP A 58 -1.79 2.26 4.08
C ASP A 58 -2.18 3.14 2.89
N TYR A 59 -1.66 4.36 2.82
CA TYR A 59 -1.92 5.31 1.75
C TYR A 59 -0.74 6.26 1.53
N GLY A 60 -0.70 6.90 0.39
CA GLY A 60 0.27 7.96 0.09
C GLY A 60 0.23 8.34 -1.37
N ASP A 61 0.58 9.58 -1.67
CA ASP A 61 0.72 10.06 -3.04
C ASP A 61 2.02 9.54 -3.64
N ILE A 62 2.00 8.30 -4.11
CA ILE A 62 3.19 7.65 -4.70
C ILE A 62 3.40 8.05 -6.16
N THR A 63 2.34 8.51 -6.83
CA THR A 63 2.41 8.96 -8.24
C THR A 63 2.81 10.42 -8.36
N GLY A 64 2.75 11.20 -7.29
CA GLY A 64 3.10 12.61 -7.26
C GLY A 64 2.05 13.53 -7.90
N ASN A 65 0.80 13.07 -8.01
CA ASN A 65 -0.28 13.84 -8.62
C ASN A 65 -1.13 14.64 -7.63
N GLY A 66 -0.81 14.57 -6.33
CA GLY A 66 -1.52 15.22 -5.24
C GLY A 66 -2.74 14.46 -4.72
N VAL A 67 -3.03 13.28 -5.26
CA VAL A 67 -4.09 12.37 -4.80
C VAL A 67 -3.45 11.12 -4.19
N PRO A 68 -3.73 10.77 -2.93
CA PRO A 68 -3.15 9.58 -2.34
C PRO A 68 -3.69 8.31 -3.00
N GLU A 69 -2.81 7.37 -3.29
CA GLU A 69 -3.16 6.00 -3.63
C GLU A 69 -3.47 5.20 -2.37
N ILE A 70 -4.30 4.17 -2.53
CA ILE A 70 -4.68 3.19 -1.51
C ILE A 70 -3.73 2.01 -1.66
N ILE A 71 -3.03 1.64 -0.60
CA ILE A 71 -2.00 0.61 -0.63
C ILE A 71 -2.38 -0.49 0.35
N VAL A 72 -2.50 -1.72 -0.16
CA VAL A 72 -3.04 -2.84 0.61
C VAL A 72 -2.10 -4.03 0.56
N GLY A 73 -1.74 -4.53 1.74
CA GLY A 73 -1.05 -5.80 1.89
C GLY A 73 -2.04 -6.95 1.98
N VAL A 74 -1.99 -7.87 1.03
CA VAL A 74 -2.91 -9.00 0.92
C VAL A 74 -2.17 -10.33 0.96
N ILE A 75 -2.87 -11.41 1.30
CA ILE A 75 -2.35 -12.78 1.26
C ILE A 75 -3.12 -13.56 0.21
N LYS A 76 -2.46 -13.86 -0.91
CA LYS A 76 -3.07 -14.62 -1.99
C LYS A 76 -2.04 -15.34 -2.87
N PRO A 77 -2.44 -16.44 -3.54
CA PRO A 77 -1.65 -17.01 -4.62
C PRO A 77 -1.72 -16.13 -5.88
N THR A 78 -0.76 -16.32 -6.77
CA THR A 78 -0.81 -15.76 -8.13
C THR A 78 -0.81 -16.89 -9.16
N ARG A 79 -1.05 -16.55 -10.43
CA ARG A 79 -0.97 -17.50 -11.52
C ARG A 79 0.41 -18.21 -11.62
N PHE A 80 1.47 -17.47 -11.28
CA PHE A 80 2.85 -17.95 -11.40
C PHE A 80 3.45 -18.45 -10.08
N ASP A 81 2.73 -18.26 -8.98
CA ASP A 81 3.12 -18.70 -7.64
C ASP A 81 1.85 -19.14 -6.91
N PRO A 82 1.49 -20.44 -7.02
CA PRO A 82 0.22 -20.95 -6.49
C PRO A 82 0.18 -21.01 -4.96
N LYS A 83 1.31 -20.81 -4.29
CA LYS A 83 1.36 -20.74 -2.83
C LYS A 83 0.86 -19.38 -2.36
N PRO A 84 -0.10 -19.32 -1.41
CA PRO A 84 -0.49 -18.08 -0.78
C PRO A 84 0.72 -17.41 -0.11
N ASP A 85 0.97 -16.17 -0.46
CA ASP A 85 2.03 -15.36 0.14
C ASP A 85 1.60 -13.88 0.20
N LYS A 86 2.34 -13.07 0.93
CA LYS A 86 2.10 -11.64 1.07
C LYS A 86 2.37 -10.92 -0.24
N ARG A 87 1.44 -10.05 -0.63
CA ARG A 87 1.48 -9.25 -1.85
C ARG A 87 1.15 -7.81 -1.53
N LEU A 88 1.65 -6.91 -2.35
CA LEU A 88 1.36 -5.48 -2.29
C LEU A 88 0.45 -5.11 -3.47
N PHE A 89 -0.71 -4.52 -3.18
CA PHE A 89 -1.64 -4.01 -4.17
C PHE A 89 -1.82 -2.51 -4.01
N ILE A 90 -1.92 -1.82 -5.13
CA ILE A 90 -2.08 -0.37 -5.18
C ILE A 90 -3.31 -0.05 -6.01
N TYR A 91 -4.18 0.76 -5.44
CA TYR A 91 -5.37 1.29 -6.09
C TYR A 91 -5.28 2.81 -6.16
N ARG A 92 -5.81 3.37 -7.23
CA ARG A 92 -5.95 4.81 -7.39
C ARG A 92 -7.40 5.24 -7.23
N ILE A 93 -7.60 6.49 -6.85
CA ILE A 93 -8.89 7.17 -6.91
C ILE A 93 -8.97 7.86 -8.28
N ALA A 94 -9.79 7.30 -9.17
CA ALA A 94 -9.98 7.82 -10.51
C ALA A 94 -11.18 8.76 -10.54
N ASP A 95 -11.07 9.85 -11.29
CA ASP A 95 -12.13 10.85 -11.50
C ASP A 95 -12.74 11.38 -10.19
N GLU A 96 -11.96 11.36 -9.11
CA GLU A 96 -12.39 11.76 -7.75
C GLU A 96 -13.64 10.99 -7.25
N ALA A 97 -13.92 9.81 -7.79
CA ALA A 97 -15.15 9.09 -7.52
C ALA A 97 -15.03 7.56 -7.51
N TYR A 98 -13.98 6.99 -8.11
CA TYR A 98 -13.91 5.54 -8.32
C TYR A 98 -12.60 4.94 -7.85
N ILE A 99 -12.69 3.81 -7.14
CA ILE A 99 -11.53 2.97 -6.86
C ILE A 99 -11.20 2.16 -8.10
N ARG A 100 -9.95 2.23 -8.56
CA ARG A 100 -9.44 1.48 -9.70
C ARG A 100 -8.08 0.84 -9.39
N PRO A 101 -7.82 -0.39 -9.85
CA PRO A 101 -6.49 -0.96 -9.73
C PRO A 101 -5.46 -0.08 -10.46
N LEU A 102 -4.34 0.19 -9.79
CA LEU A 102 -3.18 0.84 -10.39
C LEU A 102 -2.07 -0.18 -10.61
N TRP A 103 -1.77 -0.99 -9.58
CA TRP A 103 -0.77 -2.04 -9.63
C TRP A 103 -1.16 -3.20 -8.71
N LEU A 104 -1.39 -4.35 -9.28
CA LEU A 104 -1.66 -5.58 -8.56
C LEU A 104 -0.40 -6.45 -8.64
N GLY A 105 0.68 -5.94 -8.02
CA GLY A 105 2.01 -6.51 -8.12
C GLY A 105 2.07 -7.92 -7.58
N SER A 106 2.57 -8.80 -8.40
CA SER A 106 2.81 -10.18 -8.00
C SER A 106 3.94 -10.25 -6.98
N ARG A 107 4.93 -9.35 -7.07
CA ARG A 107 6.13 -9.41 -6.25
C ARG A 107 7.00 -8.15 -6.43
N VAL A 108 7.66 -7.73 -5.38
CA VAL A 108 8.87 -6.90 -5.41
C VAL A 108 10.10 -7.77 -5.68
N ALA A 109 11.32 -7.35 -5.47
CA ALA A 109 12.51 -8.11 -5.85
C ALA A 109 12.59 -9.50 -5.18
N GLN A 110 12.23 -9.60 -3.89
CA GLN A 110 12.18 -10.83 -3.12
C GLN A 110 10.78 -11.03 -2.50
N PRO A 111 10.45 -12.21 -1.93
CA PRO A 111 9.19 -12.42 -1.25
C PRO A 111 8.95 -11.39 -0.15
N LEU A 112 7.81 -10.69 -0.23
CA LEU A 112 7.45 -9.62 0.68
C LEU A 112 7.09 -10.18 2.07
N GLU A 113 7.57 -9.52 3.11
CA GLU A 113 7.19 -9.80 4.50
C GLU A 113 6.34 -8.67 5.08
N ASP A 114 6.70 -7.42 4.80
CA ASP A 114 6.00 -6.23 5.27
C ASP A 114 6.38 -5.01 4.44
N PHE A 115 5.66 -3.89 4.61
CA PHE A 115 6.00 -2.64 3.94
C PHE A 115 5.57 -1.42 4.76
N ARG A 116 6.10 -0.26 4.41
CA ARG A 116 5.72 1.05 4.94
C ARG A 116 5.79 2.11 3.85
N ILE A 117 4.88 3.07 3.91
CA ILE A 117 4.88 4.24 3.03
C ILE A 117 5.64 5.37 3.71
N ILE A 118 6.67 5.87 3.03
CA ILE A 118 7.51 6.99 3.47
C ILE A 118 7.02 8.25 2.79
N ARG A 119 6.12 8.96 3.47
CA ARG A 119 5.42 10.15 2.96
C ARG A 119 6.25 11.42 3.05
N GLU A 120 7.23 11.41 3.93
CA GLU A 120 8.13 12.54 4.21
C GLU A 120 9.15 12.78 3.08
N GLU A 121 9.29 11.83 2.19
CA GLU A 121 10.20 11.88 1.04
C GLU A 121 9.46 12.32 -0.23
N THR A 122 10.18 13.00 -1.09
CA THR A 122 9.68 13.38 -2.43
C THR A 122 10.62 12.82 -3.50
N PRO A 123 10.13 11.92 -4.38
CA PRO A 123 8.79 11.31 -4.37
C PRO A 123 8.56 10.40 -3.17
N THR A 124 7.29 10.24 -2.78
CA THR A 124 6.87 9.27 -1.77
C THR A 124 7.43 7.89 -2.09
N ARG A 125 7.99 7.21 -1.10
CA ARG A 125 8.64 5.90 -1.28
C ARG A 125 7.83 4.79 -0.64
N ILE A 126 7.96 3.59 -1.19
CA ILE A 126 7.51 2.35 -0.56
C ILE A 126 8.75 1.66 -0.03
N ARG A 127 8.84 1.53 1.28
CA ARG A 127 9.89 0.75 1.94
C ARG A 127 9.35 -0.64 2.21
N THR A 128 10.11 -1.66 1.83
CA THR A 128 9.73 -3.06 1.95
C THR A 128 10.67 -3.81 2.87
N LEU A 129 10.13 -4.81 3.56
CA LEU A 129 10.87 -5.86 4.25
C LEU A 129 10.66 -7.13 3.46
N GLU A 130 11.75 -7.74 2.99
CA GLU A 130 11.70 -8.89 2.10
C GLU A 130 12.55 -10.04 2.63
N ARG A 131 12.18 -11.28 2.29
CA ARG A 131 12.90 -12.48 2.71
C ARG A 131 13.95 -12.86 1.69
N GLU A 132 15.20 -12.97 2.11
CA GLU A 132 16.29 -13.45 1.26
C GLU A 132 16.35 -14.99 1.21
N ARG A 133 16.98 -15.52 0.19
CA ARG A 133 17.15 -16.98 0.02
C ARG A 133 17.99 -17.62 1.13
N SER A 134 18.85 -16.86 1.78
CA SER A 134 19.65 -17.27 2.93
C SER A 134 18.83 -17.52 4.20
N GLY A 135 17.54 -17.10 4.22
CA GLY A 135 16.70 -17.11 5.41
C GLY A 135 16.84 -15.83 6.25
N ASN A 136 17.71 -14.90 5.87
CA ASN A 136 17.80 -13.58 6.42
C ASN A 136 16.78 -12.61 5.72
N PHE A 137 16.84 -11.35 6.07
CA PHE A 137 15.95 -10.34 5.56
C PHE A 137 16.73 -9.16 4.97
N LEU A 138 16.06 -8.45 4.08
CA LEU A 138 16.53 -7.16 3.56
C LEU A 138 15.45 -6.11 3.74
N VAL A 139 15.87 -4.85 3.74
CA VAL A 139 14.99 -3.68 3.65
C VAL A 139 15.39 -2.88 2.42
N ALA A 140 14.43 -2.62 1.54
CA ALA A 140 14.61 -1.92 0.29
C ALA A 140 13.64 -0.75 0.15
N GLU A 141 13.95 0.19 -0.72
CA GLU A 141 13.05 1.27 -1.10
C GLU A 141 12.77 1.25 -2.60
N TYR A 142 11.51 1.51 -2.91
CA TYR A 142 10.96 1.60 -4.25
C TYR A 142 10.27 2.94 -4.46
N ILE A 143 10.24 3.40 -5.70
CA ILE A 143 9.48 4.55 -6.16
C ILE A 143 8.54 4.13 -7.28
N TRP A 144 7.44 4.86 -7.43
CA TRP A 144 6.55 4.67 -8.58
C TRP A 144 7.18 5.23 -9.84
N ARG A 145 7.14 4.45 -10.93
CA ARG A 145 7.56 4.87 -12.26
C ARG A 145 6.53 4.46 -13.31
N GLY A 146 5.55 5.34 -13.53
CA GLY A 146 4.58 5.22 -14.62
C GLY A 146 3.65 4.03 -14.54
N PHE A 147 4.17 2.81 -14.55
CA PHE A 147 3.38 1.57 -14.59
C PHE A 147 3.84 0.50 -13.58
N GLY A 148 4.72 0.85 -12.67
CA GLY A 148 5.16 -0.09 -11.64
C GLY A 148 6.12 0.51 -10.62
N LEU A 149 6.55 -0.34 -9.70
CA LEU A 149 7.53 -0.01 -8.70
C LEU A 149 8.94 -0.24 -9.25
N ASP A 150 9.75 0.80 -9.18
CA ASP A 150 11.15 0.80 -9.56
C ASP A 150 12.04 0.75 -8.32
N PHE A 151 12.99 -0.17 -8.30
CA PHE A 151 13.94 -0.31 -7.20
C PHE A 151 14.82 0.93 -7.08
N LYS A 152 14.90 1.47 -5.88
CA LYS A 152 15.73 2.64 -5.58
C LYS A 152 17.05 2.26 -4.92
N ARG A 153 16.99 1.53 -3.81
CA ARG A 153 18.16 1.13 -3.04
C ARG A 153 17.84 0.07 -1.99
N TYR A 154 18.87 -0.62 -1.56
CA TYR A 154 18.83 -1.36 -0.29
C TYR A 154 19.19 -0.42 0.85
N LEU A 155 18.42 -0.47 1.94
CA LEU A 155 18.80 0.16 3.20
C LEU A 155 19.68 -0.79 4.02
N LYS A 156 19.35 -2.07 4.00
CA LYS A 156 20.13 -3.13 4.66
C LYS A 156 19.85 -4.48 4.00
N ARG A 157 20.81 -5.38 4.09
CA ARG A 157 20.69 -6.75 3.60
C ARG A 157 21.29 -7.75 4.58
N GLU A 158 20.90 -9.02 4.47
CA GLU A 158 21.43 -10.14 5.24
C GLU A 158 21.34 -9.92 6.76
N VAL A 159 20.23 -9.35 7.22
CA VAL A 159 19.99 -9.07 8.63
C VAL A 159 18.91 -9.98 9.23
N LYS A 160 18.87 -10.08 10.55
CA LYS A 160 17.82 -10.82 11.25
C LYS A 160 16.50 -10.04 11.20
N LYS A 161 15.38 -10.77 11.31
CA LYS A 161 14.02 -10.22 11.18
C LYS A 161 13.79 -9.00 12.10
N GLN A 162 14.22 -9.07 13.35
CA GLN A 162 14.02 -7.98 14.31
C GLN A 162 14.75 -6.69 13.91
N GLU A 163 15.99 -6.80 13.44
CA GLU A 163 16.76 -5.66 12.91
C GLU A 163 16.08 -5.08 11.67
N ALA A 164 15.65 -5.94 10.76
CA ALA A 164 14.93 -5.52 9.55
C ALA A 164 13.61 -4.78 9.88
N ILE A 165 12.84 -5.27 10.86
CA ILE A 165 11.62 -4.59 11.34
C ILE A 165 11.96 -3.21 11.93
N HIS A 166 13.04 -3.10 12.68
CA HIS A 166 13.48 -1.81 13.22
C HIS A 166 13.78 -0.81 12.09
N ILE A 167 14.55 -1.23 11.09
CA ILE A 167 14.90 -0.39 9.93
C ILE A 167 13.66 -0.03 9.10
N LEU A 168 12.71 -0.96 8.95
CA LEU A 168 11.45 -0.71 8.25
C LEU A 168 10.67 0.45 8.85
N LYS A 169 10.67 0.55 10.20
CA LYS A 169 9.87 1.52 10.96
C LYS A 169 10.54 2.89 11.14
N HIS A 170 11.83 2.98 11.04
CA HIS A 170 12.64 4.19 11.26
C HIS A 170 13.42 4.58 10.02
#